data_a212bb5b685e7330a45d1c811300dd69
#
_entry.id   a212bb5b685e7330a45d1c811300dd69
#
_cell.length_a   1.000
_cell.length_b   1.000
_cell.length_c   1.000
_cell.angle_alpha   90.00
_cell.angle_beta   90.00
_cell.angle_gamma   90.00
#
_symmetry.space_group_name_H-M   'P 1'
#
loop_
_entity.id
_entity.type
_entity.pdbx_description
1 polymer ?
#
loop_
_entity_poly.entity_id
_entity_poly.type
_entity_poly.pdbx_seq_one_letter_code
_entity_poly.pdbx_strand_id
1 'polypeptide(L)'
;MPETKTEIHPIIYHRQTITSLPRESFHDPPHGHLTWRTLLSSPQTPTSDMCAGLAVCPPHGGHLYRHRHTQAEIYYITSGSGHVFIDGKEYVVSAGAVLFIPGDAEHGVVNRGEEPLEWFYVFPTWSFENVVYRFEERIGEGKVRAKM
;
A
#
# COMPACT_ATOMS: atom_id res chain seq x y z
N MET A 1 -34.23 7.64 -0.61
CA MET A 1 -33.92 6.20 -0.57
C MET A 1 -33.00 5.94 0.59
N PRO A 2 -33.32 5.03 1.48
CA PRO A 2 -32.35 4.65 2.51
C PRO A 2 -31.15 4.03 1.80
N GLU A 3 -29.95 4.53 2.13
CA GLU A 3 -28.72 3.86 1.71
C GLU A 3 -28.77 2.43 2.23
N THR A 4 -28.71 1.46 1.31
CA THR A 4 -28.54 0.07 1.70
C THR A 4 -27.16 -0.07 2.31
N LYS A 5 -27.13 -0.11 3.62
CA LYS A 5 -25.90 -0.35 4.37
C LYS A 5 -25.33 -1.70 3.94
N THR A 6 -24.14 -1.69 3.31
CA THR A 6 -23.47 -2.93 2.90
C THR A 6 -23.32 -3.83 4.11
N GLU A 7 -23.88 -5.02 4.04
CA GLU A 7 -23.77 -6.00 5.11
C GLU A 7 -22.32 -6.46 5.24
N ILE A 8 -21.79 -6.36 6.46
CA ILE A 8 -20.41 -6.77 6.75
C ILE A 8 -20.41 -8.26 7.04
N HIS A 9 -19.54 -8.99 6.37
CA HIS A 9 -19.40 -10.43 6.58
C HIS A 9 -17.96 -10.90 6.36
N PRO A 10 -17.59 -12.10 6.83
CA PRO A 10 -16.26 -12.64 6.63
C PRO A 10 -15.90 -12.74 5.14
N ILE A 11 -14.65 -12.48 4.83
CA ILE A 11 -14.07 -12.69 3.49
C ILE A 11 -12.89 -13.62 3.61
N ILE A 12 -12.82 -14.60 2.73
CA ILE A 12 -11.70 -15.51 2.64
C ILE A 12 -11.19 -15.46 1.20
N TYR A 13 -9.97 -14.98 1.02
CA TYR A 13 -9.28 -15.00 -0.26
C TYR A 13 -8.29 -16.14 -0.31
N HIS A 14 -8.44 -17.00 -1.29
CA HIS A 14 -7.41 -17.97 -1.64
C HIS A 14 -6.44 -17.36 -2.66
N ARG A 15 -5.24 -17.92 -2.76
CA ARG A 15 -4.22 -17.43 -3.69
C ARG A 15 -4.75 -17.21 -5.09
N GLN A 16 -5.53 -18.14 -5.62
CA GLN A 16 -6.09 -18.06 -6.96
C GLN A 16 -7.05 -16.88 -7.12
N THR A 17 -7.83 -16.58 -6.09
CA THR A 17 -8.73 -15.43 -6.08
C THR A 17 -7.91 -14.13 -6.11
N ILE A 18 -6.88 -14.05 -5.28
CA ILE A 18 -6.02 -12.86 -5.19
C ILE A 18 -5.35 -12.58 -6.54
N THR A 19 -4.80 -13.60 -7.18
CA THR A 19 -4.12 -13.43 -8.47
C THR A 19 -5.06 -13.02 -9.60
N SER A 20 -6.36 -13.22 -9.45
CA SER A 20 -7.37 -12.79 -10.42
C SER A 20 -7.89 -11.37 -10.19
N LEU A 21 -7.58 -10.75 -9.05
CA LEU A 21 -7.97 -9.37 -8.78
C LEU A 21 -7.20 -8.39 -9.69
N PRO A 22 -7.81 -7.27 -10.06
CA PRO A 22 -7.15 -6.31 -10.93
C PRO A 22 -5.92 -5.69 -10.27
N ARG A 23 -4.87 -5.50 -11.06
CA ARG A 23 -3.70 -4.72 -10.65
C ARG A 23 -3.96 -3.25 -10.86
N GLU A 24 -3.54 -2.46 -9.89
CA GLU A 24 -3.62 -1.00 -9.91
C GLU A 24 -2.20 -0.42 -9.92
N SER A 25 -2.06 0.81 -10.39
CA SER A 25 -0.79 1.53 -10.44
C SER A 25 -1.04 3.03 -10.34
N PHE A 26 0.01 3.80 -10.02
CA PHE A 26 -0.07 5.25 -10.07
C PHE A 26 -0.18 5.73 -11.51
N HIS A 27 -1.01 6.76 -11.74
CA HIS A 27 -1.09 7.45 -13.03
C HIS A 27 0.12 8.35 -13.27
N ASP A 28 0.74 8.83 -12.20
CA ASP A 28 1.89 9.72 -12.25
C ASP A 28 3.16 8.92 -11.92
N PRO A 29 4.05 8.69 -12.90
CA PRO A 29 5.26 7.90 -12.72
C PRO A 29 6.18 8.34 -11.58
N PRO A 30 6.32 9.64 -11.24
CA PRO A 30 7.14 10.06 -10.10
C PRO A 30 6.68 9.53 -8.75
N HIS A 31 5.38 9.24 -8.58
CA HIS A 31 4.84 8.74 -7.32
C HIS A 31 5.25 7.30 -7.03
N GLY A 32 5.46 6.51 -8.07
CA GLY A 32 5.94 5.16 -7.89
C GLY A 32 5.93 4.33 -9.16
N HIS A 33 6.84 3.37 -9.18
CA HIS A 33 6.89 2.32 -10.17
C HIS A 33 6.68 0.99 -9.46
N LEU A 34 5.42 0.64 -9.26
CA LEU A 34 4.96 -0.58 -8.61
C LEU A 34 3.48 -0.80 -8.95
N THR A 35 2.99 -1.97 -8.64
CA THR A 35 1.57 -2.31 -8.77
C THR A 35 1.03 -2.83 -7.43
N TRP A 36 -0.27 -2.80 -7.27
CA TRP A 36 -0.93 -3.39 -6.10
C TRP A 36 -2.30 -3.96 -6.46
N ARG A 37 -2.79 -4.81 -5.57
CA ARG A 37 -4.16 -5.30 -5.60
C ARG A 37 -4.84 -4.90 -4.30
N THR A 38 -5.98 -4.24 -4.40
CA THR A 38 -6.83 -3.94 -3.25
C THR A 38 -7.55 -5.21 -2.82
N LEU A 39 -7.41 -5.59 -1.56
CA LEU A 39 -8.06 -6.77 -0.99
C LEU A 39 -9.30 -6.42 -0.20
N LEU A 40 -9.19 -5.44 0.70
CA LEU A 40 -10.24 -5.04 1.62
C LEU A 40 -10.35 -3.51 1.60
N SER A 41 -11.49 -3.00 1.19
CA SER A 41 -11.78 -1.55 1.24
C SER A 41 -13.27 -1.33 1.05
N SER A 42 -13.94 -0.79 2.06
CA SER A 42 -15.35 -0.45 1.95
C SER A 42 -15.53 0.79 1.05
N PRO A 43 -16.56 0.90 0.22
CA PRO A 43 -17.66 -0.05 0.04
C PRO A 43 -17.40 -1.14 -1.01
N GLN A 44 -16.22 -1.20 -1.61
CA GLN A 44 -15.89 -2.20 -2.64
C GLN A 44 -15.97 -3.63 -2.11
N THR A 45 -15.61 -3.80 -0.83
CA THR A 45 -15.76 -5.07 -0.13
C THR A 45 -16.68 -4.89 1.09
N PRO A 46 -17.39 -5.96 1.53
CA PRO A 46 -18.29 -5.89 2.68
C PRO A 46 -17.52 -5.97 4.00
N THR A 47 -16.59 -5.03 4.20
CA THR A 47 -15.68 -4.99 5.33
C THR A 47 -15.76 -3.64 6.06
N SER A 48 -15.23 -3.59 7.29
CA SER A 48 -15.17 -2.41 8.14
C SER A 48 -13.84 -2.31 8.86
N ASP A 49 -13.57 -1.15 9.44
CA ASP A 49 -12.47 -0.87 10.36
C ASP A 49 -11.05 -0.94 9.77
N MET A 50 -10.84 -1.74 8.76
CA MET A 50 -9.52 -1.93 8.14
C MET A 50 -9.64 -1.89 6.62
N CYS A 51 -8.60 -1.42 5.96
CA CYS A 51 -8.38 -1.63 4.53
C CYS A 51 -7.01 -2.23 4.31
N ALA A 52 -6.89 -3.07 3.30
CA ALA A 52 -5.65 -3.82 3.07
C ALA A 52 -5.45 -4.14 1.59
N GLY A 53 -4.18 -4.32 1.23
CA GLY A 53 -3.81 -4.70 -0.12
C GLY A 53 -2.48 -5.43 -0.17
N LEU A 54 -2.11 -5.84 -1.38
CA LEU A 54 -0.83 -6.48 -1.69
C LEU A 54 -0.11 -5.67 -2.76
N ALA A 55 1.12 -5.28 -2.49
CA ALA A 55 1.95 -4.52 -3.40
C ALA A 55 3.05 -5.40 -3.99
N VAL A 56 3.38 -5.12 -5.24
CA VAL A 56 4.51 -5.72 -5.95
C VAL A 56 5.38 -4.61 -6.49
N CYS A 57 6.61 -4.55 -5.99
CA CYS A 57 7.62 -3.59 -6.42
C CYS A 57 8.62 -4.31 -7.33
N PRO A 58 8.65 -4.00 -8.63
CA PRO A 58 9.50 -4.71 -9.56
C PRO A 58 10.99 -4.49 -9.26
N PRO A 59 11.86 -5.40 -9.70
CA PRO A 59 13.30 -5.22 -9.53
C PRO A 59 13.84 -4.07 -10.38
N HIS A 60 15.12 -3.77 -10.20
CA HIS A 60 15.87 -2.80 -11.01
C HIS A 60 15.34 -1.36 -10.93
N GLY A 61 14.98 -0.93 -9.71
CA GLY A 61 14.59 0.46 -9.46
C GLY A 61 13.10 0.69 -9.30
N GLY A 62 12.30 -0.39 -9.16
CA GLY A 62 10.93 -0.25 -8.70
C GLY A 62 10.88 0.49 -7.37
N HIS A 63 9.88 1.33 -7.18
CA HIS A 63 9.84 2.19 -5.99
C HIS A 63 8.42 2.70 -5.69
N LEU A 64 8.24 3.03 -4.42
CA LEU A 64 7.17 3.89 -3.92
C LEU A 64 7.85 5.15 -3.38
N TYR A 65 7.55 6.31 -3.99
CA TYR A 65 8.19 7.56 -3.62
C TYR A 65 7.82 7.97 -2.18
N ARG A 66 8.68 8.74 -1.52
CA ARG A 66 8.49 9.18 -0.14
C ARG A 66 7.22 10.00 0.00
N HIS A 67 6.41 9.64 0.96
CA HIS A 67 5.11 10.24 1.21
C HIS A 67 4.73 10.13 2.67
N ARG A 68 3.67 10.84 3.03
CA ARG A 68 3.05 10.81 4.36
C ARG A 68 1.56 10.61 4.22
N HIS A 69 0.98 10.00 5.21
CA HIS A 69 -0.47 9.94 5.44
C HIS A 69 -0.73 9.89 6.94
N THR A 70 -1.92 10.30 7.36
CA THR A 70 -2.22 10.44 8.80
C THR A 70 -2.31 9.11 9.53
N GLN A 71 -2.70 8.06 8.82
CA GLN A 71 -2.86 6.73 9.39
C GLN A 71 -1.51 6.05 9.62
N ALA A 72 -1.43 5.28 10.71
CA ALA A 72 -0.37 4.29 10.86
C ALA A 72 -0.58 3.15 9.85
N GLU A 73 0.48 2.42 9.57
CA GLU A 73 0.44 1.35 8.57
C GLU A 73 1.32 0.18 9.02
N ILE A 74 0.91 -1.03 8.69
CA ILE A 74 1.74 -2.22 8.84
C ILE A 74 2.11 -2.74 7.46
N TYR A 75 3.38 -3.08 7.27
CA TYR A 75 3.86 -3.89 6.16
C TYR A 75 4.25 -5.28 6.66
N TYR A 76 3.85 -6.29 5.94
CA TYR A 76 4.39 -7.64 6.09
C TYR A 76 5.03 -8.05 4.76
N ILE A 77 6.33 -8.22 4.75
CA ILE A 77 7.07 -8.59 3.53
C ILE A 77 6.81 -10.07 3.26
N THR A 78 6.18 -10.37 2.15
CA THR A 78 5.77 -11.73 1.78
C THR A 78 6.77 -12.40 0.84
N SER A 79 7.52 -11.62 0.06
CA SER A 79 8.47 -12.16 -0.92
C SER A 79 9.53 -11.13 -1.26
N GLY A 80 10.74 -11.59 -1.52
CA GLY A 80 11.84 -10.75 -1.96
C GLY A 80 12.52 -9.98 -0.84
N SER A 81 13.30 -8.98 -1.24
CA SER A 81 14.00 -8.06 -0.34
C SER A 81 14.06 -6.67 -0.96
N GLY A 82 14.29 -5.66 -0.13
CA GLY A 82 14.40 -4.28 -0.58
C GLY A 82 14.76 -3.33 0.53
N HIS A 83 14.63 -2.04 0.23
CA HIS A 83 14.95 -0.96 1.16
C HIS A 83 13.69 -0.16 1.47
N VAL A 84 13.42 0.03 2.74
CA VAL A 84 12.33 0.88 3.22
C VAL A 84 12.93 2.08 3.95
N PHE A 85 12.47 3.27 3.59
CA PHE A 85 12.87 4.51 4.24
C PHE A 85 11.75 4.96 5.16
N ILE A 86 12.08 5.23 6.41
CA ILE A 86 11.13 5.76 7.40
C ILE A 86 11.82 6.91 8.16
N ASP A 87 11.27 8.10 8.05
CA ASP A 87 11.80 9.33 8.69
C ASP A 87 13.30 9.51 8.46
N GLY A 88 13.76 9.34 7.22
CA GLY A 88 15.13 9.56 6.81
C GLY A 88 16.09 8.41 7.13
N LYS A 89 15.62 7.34 7.75
CA LYS A 89 16.45 6.14 8.00
C LYS A 89 16.12 5.06 6.98
N GLU A 90 17.14 4.37 6.55
CA GLU A 90 17.04 3.26 5.61
C GLU A 90 17.10 1.92 6.33
N TYR A 91 16.16 1.05 6.01
CA TYR A 91 16.06 -0.30 6.57
C TYR A 91 16.08 -1.32 5.43
N VAL A 92 16.97 -2.28 5.52
CA VAL A 92 16.95 -3.44 4.61
C VAL A 92 15.95 -4.45 5.15
N VAL A 93 15.01 -4.86 4.30
CA VAL A 93 13.95 -5.80 4.67
C VAL A 93 13.91 -6.98 3.71
N SER A 94 13.43 -8.10 4.20
CA SER A 94 13.27 -9.31 3.40
C SER A 94 12.01 -10.07 3.84
N ALA A 95 11.65 -11.11 3.08
CA ALA A 95 10.48 -11.93 3.37
C ALA A 95 10.42 -12.37 4.83
N GLY A 96 9.27 -12.21 5.46
CA GLY A 96 9.01 -12.48 6.87
C GLY A 96 9.14 -11.26 7.79
N ALA A 97 9.67 -10.12 7.30
CA ALA A 97 9.76 -8.92 8.10
C ALA A 97 8.40 -8.26 8.29
N VAL A 98 8.16 -7.75 9.50
CA VAL A 98 7.00 -6.92 9.83
C VAL A 98 7.48 -5.52 10.17
N LEU A 99 6.86 -4.52 9.55
CA LEU A 99 7.17 -3.11 9.78
C LEU A 99 5.94 -2.41 10.33
N PHE A 100 6.14 -1.61 11.37
CA PHE A 100 5.15 -0.67 11.84
C PHE A 100 5.61 0.74 11.41
N ILE A 101 4.77 1.43 10.67
CA ILE A 101 5.02 2.79 10.19
C ILE A 101 4.08 3.72 10.94
N PRO A 102 4.59 4.60 11.82
CA PRO A 102 3.74 5.55 12.55
C PRO A 102 2.96 6.48 11.61
N GLY A 103 1.81 6.93 12.07
CA GLY A 103 1.06 7.98 11.36
C GLY A 103 1.93 9.21 11.13
N ASP A 104 1.79 9.83 9.97
CA ASP A 104 2.56 11.00 9.51
C ASP A 104 4.07 10.79 9.34
N ALA A 105 4.60 9.59 9.57
CA ALA A 105 5.99 9.29 9.26
C ALA A 105 6.21 9.29 7.75
N GLU A 106 7.22 10.02 7.28
CA GLU A 106 7.62 9.97 5.88
C GLU A 106 8.22 8.61 5.56
N HIS A 107 7.70 7.94 4.53
CA HIS A 107 8.23 6.63 4.16
C HIS A 107 8.14 6.37 2.67
N GLY A 108 8.99 5.49 2.21
CA GLY A 108 9.07 5.04 0.83
C GLY A 108 9.77 3.71 0.72
N VAL A 109 9.76 3.15 -0.47
CA VAL A 109 10.32 1.83 -0.76
C VAL A 109 11.13 1.90 -2.05
N VAL A 110 12.27 1.22 -2.10
CA VAL A 110 13.07 1.04 -3.33
C VAL A 110 13.51 -0.42 -3.43
N ASN A 111 13.34 -0.98 -4.61
CA ASN A 111 13.86 -2.30 -4.95
C ASN A 111 14.99 -2.17 -5.97
N ARG A 112 16.22 -2.27 -5.51
CA ARG A 112 17.42 -2.23 -6.35
C ARG A 112 17.92 -3.62 -6.75
N GLY A 113 17.24 -4.67 -6.28
CA GLY A 113 17.63 -6.06 -6.51
C GLY A 113 17.16 -6.60 -7.86
N GLU A 114 17.28 -7.90 -8.00
CA GLU A 114 16.95 -8.62 -9.24
C GLU A 114 15.61 -9.38 -9.16
N GLU A 115 15.02 -9.47 -7.95
CA GLU A 115 13.76 -10.15 -7.71
C GLU A 115 12.69 -9.17 -7.29
N PRO A 116 11.40 -9.44 -7.58
CA PRO A 116 10.31 -8.60 -7.08
C PRO A 116 10.27 -8.57 -5.55
N LEU A 117 9.90 -7.42 -5.01
CA LEU A 117 9.60 -7.24 -3.59
C LEU A 117 8.09 -7.17 -3.43
N GLU A 118 7.52 -8.01 -2.59
CA GLU A 118 6.09 -8.07 -2.37
C GLU A 118 5.78 -7.91 -0.89
N TRP A 119 4.73 -7.12 -0.58
CA TRP A 119 4.29 -6.94 0.80
C TRP A 119 2.79 -6.78 0.92
N PHE A 120 2.27 -7.29 2.03
CA PHE A 120 0.92 -7.03 2.48
C PHE A 120 0.94 -5.76 3.32
N TYR A 121 -0.03 -4.88 3.12
CA TYR A 121 -0.16 -3.65 3.90
C TYR A 121 -1.59 -3.47 4.40
N VAL A 122 -1.72 -2.87 5.59
CA VAL A 122 -3.00 -2.63 6.23
C VAL A 122 -3.01 -1.28 6.95
N PHE A 123 -4.14 -0.59 6.82
CA PHE A 123 -4.44 0.67 7.49
C PHE A 123 -5.60 0.52 8.46
N PRO A 124 -5.60 1.25 9.60
CA PRO A 124 -6.68 1.24 10.58
C PRO A 124 -7.82 2.18 10.19
N THR A 125 -8.29 2.05 8.97
CA THR A 125 -9.44 2.77 8.44
C THR A 125 -10.18 1.89 7.45
N TRP A 126 -11.47 2.09 7.33
CA TRP A 126 -12.36 1.20 6.58
C TRP A 126 -12.26 1.33 5.05
N SER A 127 -11.61 2.39 4.54
CA SER A 127 -11.52 2.65 3.10
C SER A 127 -10.21 3.34 2.73
N PHE A 128 -9.64 2.96 1.57
CA PHE A 128 -8.50 3.66 0.99
C PHE A 128 -8.85 5.11 0.58
N GLU A 129 -10.11 5.44 0.42
CA GLU A 129 -10.54 6.82 0.15
C GLU A 129 -10.19 7.76 1.31
N ASN A 130 -10.04 7.23 2.53
CA ASN A 130 -9.66 8.00 3.71
C ASN A 130 -8.14 8.21 3.81
N VAL A 131 -7.35 7.49 3.04
CA VAL A 131 -5.89 7.58 3.07
C VAL A 131 -5.44 8.53 1.97
N VAL A 132 -4.96 9.70 2.37
CA VAL A 132 -4.48 10.73 1.44
C VAL A 132 -2.97 10.76 1.49
N TYR A 133 -2.32 10.38 0.39
CA TYR A 133 -0.88 10.46 0.25
C TYR A 133 -0.46 11.90 0.00
N ARG A 134 0.48 12.37 0.82
CA ARG A 134 1.17 13.64 0.64
C ARG A 134 2.59 13.32 0.23
N PHE A 135 2.87 13.39 -1.05
CA PHE A 135 4.21 13.16 -1.56
C PHE A 135 5.11 14.34 -1.20
N GLU A 136 6.40 14.07 -1.00
CA GLU A 136 7.38 15.12 -0.75
C GLU A 136 7.37 16.11 -1.91
N GLU A 137 7.33 17.42 -1.57
CA GLU A 137 7.05 18.46 -2.55
C GLU A 137 8.13 18.55 -3.64
N ARG A 138 7.71 18.18 -4.84
CA ARG A 138 8.23 18.79 -6.05
C ARG A 138 7.26 19.88 -6.46
N ILE A 139 7.79 20.98 -7.01
CA ILE A 139 6.98 22.10 -7.48
C ILE A 139 5.87 21.57 -8.40
N GLY A 140 4.60 21.78 -8.00
CA GLY A 140 3.42 21.38 -8.76
C GLY A 140 2.79 20.05 -8.39
N GLU A 141 3.33 19.31 -7.44
CA GLU A 141 2.72 18.06 -6.98
C GLU A 141 1.69 18.31 -5.89
N GLY A 142 0.45 17.91 -6.17
CA GLY A 142 -0.65 17.98 -5.24
C GLY A 142 -0.78 16.72 -4.38
N LYS A 143 -1.77 16.77 -3.49
CA LYS A 143 -2.18 15.62 -2.69
C LYS A 143 -2.85 14.59 -3.58
N VAL A 144 -2.50 13.32 -3.40
CA VAL A 144 -3.09 12.21 -4.12
C VAL A 144 -3.82 11.31 -3.13
N ARG A 145 -5.07 10.95 -3.42
CA ARG A 145 -5.75 9.91 -2.68
C ARG A 145 -5.11 8.58 -2.97
N ALA A 146 -4.71 7.89 -1.91
CA ALA A 146 -4.14 6.58 -2.04
C ALA A 146 -5.22 5.53 -2.23
N LYS A 147 -4.93 4.56 -3.05
CA LYS A 147 -5.53 3.23 -3.00
C LYS A 147 -4.52 2.23 -2.45
N MET A 148 -3.43 2.76 -1.98
CA MET A 148 -2.34 1.97 -1.48
C MET A 148 -1.93 2.41 -0.08
#